data_11b7ced96e1e8606f36fb1e84ab89bab
#
_entry.id   11b7ced96e1e8606f36fb1e84ab89bab
#
_cell.length_a   1.000
_cell.length_b   1.000
_cell.length_c   1.000
_cell.angle_alpha   90.00
_cell.angle_beta   90.00
_cell.angle_gamma   90.00
#
_symmetry.space_group_name_H-M   'P 1'
#
loop_
_entity.id
_entity.type
_entity.pdbx_description
1 polymer ?
#
loop_
_entity_poly.entity_id
_entity_poly.type
_entity_poly.pdbx_seq_one_letter_code
_entity_poly.pdbx_strand_id
1 'polypeptide(L)'
;MKIGVVGLGFVGLSLTSVLSSKGYDTVGIDINKDKCKKISKGISPFFEPELEKILKNGLKKKLKISNDFSLINNCNFLFVTVGTPQNTNGSIDLSIIKKAISTIGESLKKNKKKPIIFVKSTVTPGTMKKIILPILEKKSNKKAGKDFGLISNPEFLQESSAIKDTKFPHVVVLGGYQTKFMKKAKMFFMKLHPNIPIIITNHETAEMIKYANNSFLATKISFIN
;
A
#
# COMPACT_ATOMS: atom_id res chain seq x y z
N MET A 1 -16.32 3.67 6.22
CA MET A 1 -15.32 3.75 5.12
C MET A 1 -14.56 2.45 5.10
N LYS A 2 -14.55 1.77 3.95
CA LYS A 2 -13.88 0.46 3.78
C LYS A 2 -12.54 0.62 3.07
N ILE A 3 -11.51 -0.02 3.61
CA ILE A 3 -10.13 0.04 3.11
C ILE A 3 -9.67 -1.36 2.76
N GLY A 4 -9.09 -1.55 1.58
CA GLY A 4 -8.44 -2.79 1.16
C GLY A 4 -6.92 -2.63 1.15
N VAL A 5 -6.21 -3.65 1.59
CA VAL A 5 -4.75 -3.75 1.49
C VAL A 5 -4.40 -5.04 0.75
N VAL A 6 -3.67 -4.92 -0.35
CA VAL A 6 -3.31 -6.03 -1.24
C VAL A 6 -1.81 -6.31 -1.12
N GLY A 7 -1.48 -7.52 -0.65
CA GLY A 7 -0.14 -7.96 -0.26
C GLY A 7 0.05 -7.86 1.25
N LEU A 8 0.08 -8.99 1.95
CA LEU A 8 0.24 -9.06 3.40
C LEU A 8 1.65 -9.49 3.80
N GLY A 9 2.64 -8.83 3.19
CA GLY A 9 4.03 -8.83 3.67
C GLY A 9 4.21 -7.89 4.85
N PHE A 10 5.46 -7.54 5.14
CA PHE A 10 5.85 -6.68 6.25
C PHE A 10 5.08 -5.34 6.28
N VAL A 11 5.09 -4.61 5.16
CA VAL A 11 4.38 -3.34 5.02
C VAL A 11 2.86 -3.52 5.10
N GLY A 12 2.32 -4.48 4.35
CA GLY A 12 0.87 -4.63 4.21
C GLY A 12 0.19 -5.13 5.48
N LEU A 13 0.77 -6.08 6.19
CA LEU A 13 0.19 -6.60 7.42
C LEU A 13 0.26 -5.57 8.54
N SER A 14 1.38 -4.83 8.67
CA SER A 14 1.52 -3.72 9.61
C SER A 14 0.48 -2.63 9.35
N LEU A 15 0.34 -2.19 8.09
CA LEU A 15 -0.66 -1.21 7.70
C LEU A 15 -2.09 -1.68 7.96
N THR A 16 -2.42 -2.92 7.59
CA THR A 16 -3.74 -3.52 7.78
C THR A 16 -4.14 -3.55 9.27
N SER A 17 -3.20 -3.95 10.12
CA SER A 17 -3.38 -4.03 11.57
C SER A 17 -3.59 -2.65 12.19
N VAL A 18 -2.78 -1.67 11.80
CA VAL A 18 -2.89 -0.28 12.30
C VAL A 18 -4.18 0.38 11.84
N LEU A 19 -4.58 0.23 10.57
CA LEU A 19 -5.84 0.78 10.07
C LEU A 19 -7.04 0.22 10.84
N SER A 20 -7.05 -1.10 11.06
CA SER A 20 -8.10 -1.73 11.86
C SER A 20 -8.12 -1.26 13.30
N SER A 21 -6.96 -1.10 13.94
CA SER A 21 -6.85 -0.59 15.31
C SER A 21 -7.39 0.84 15.47
N LYS A 22 -7.29 1.65 14.41
CA LYS A 22 -7.88 3.00 14.34
C LYS A 22 -9.37 3.00 13.95
N GLY A 23 -10.02 1.82 13.91
CA GLY A 23 -11.47 1.68 13.73
C GLY A 23 -11.95 1.65 12.28
N TYR A 24 -11.06 1.61 11.29
CA TYR A 24 -11.45 1.46 9.88
C TYR A 24 -11.91 0.03 9.58
N ASP A 25 -12.98 -0.10 8.76
CA ASP A 25 -13.38 -1.38 8.17
C ASP A 25 -12.30 -1.79 7.15
N THR A 26 -11.50 -2.78 7.51
CA THR A 26 -10.27 -3.12 6.78
C THR A 26 -10.32 -4.55 6.26
N VAL A 27 -9.95 -4.74 5.00
CA VAL A 27 -9.75 -6.06 4.41
C VAL A 27 -8.32 -6.20 3.91
N GLY A 28 -7.62 -7.20 4.43
CA GLY A 28 -6.29 -7.59 3.97
C GLY A 28 -6.40 -8.76 2.99
N ILE A 29 -5.77 -8.62 1.82
CA ILE A 29 -5.78 -9.62 0.74
C ILE A 29 -4.36 -10.08 0.44
N ASP A 30 -4.17 -11.39 0.38
CA ASP A 30 -2.93 -12.00 -0.13
C ASP A 30 -3.27 -13.22 -1.00
N ILE A 31 -2.47 -13.49 -2.03
CA ILE A 31 -2.66 -14.66 -2.90
C ILE A 31 -2.34 -15.98 -2.19
N ASN A 32 -1.50 -15.94 -1.17
CA ASN A 32 -1.09 -17.11 -0.41
C ASN A 32 -2.17 -17.49 0.61
N LYS A 33 -2.92 -18.57 0.30
CA LYS A 33 -4.02 -19.06 1.13
C LYS A 33 -3.58 -19.46 2.54
N ASP A 34 -2.43 -20.11 2.67
CA ASP A 34 -1.95 -20.58 3.97
C ASP A 34 -1.47 -19.42 4.86
N LYS A 35 -0.84 -18.41 4.25
CA LYS A 35 -0.55 -17.14 4.93
C LYS A 35 -1.84 -16.49 5.43
N CYS A 36 -2.87 -16.37 4.59
CA CYS A 36 -4.16 -15.83 4.99
C CYS A 36 -4.80 -16.61 6.13
N LYS A 37 -4.75 -17.96 6.10
CA LYS A 37 -5.26 -18.81 7.19
C LYS A 37 -4.52 -18.58 8.51
N LYS A 38 -3.18 -18.44 8.50
CA LYS A 38 -2.39 -18.13 9.71
C LYS A 38 -2.74 -16.75 10.25
N ILE A 39 -2.74 -15.72 9.39
CA ILE A 39 -3.04 -14.35 9.79
C ILE A 39 -4.47 -14.21 10.31
N SER A 40 -5.45 -14.90 9.72
CA SER A 40 -6.84 -14.89 10.21
C SER A 40 -7.04 -15.52 11.59
N LYS A 41 -6.07 -16.32 12.06
CA LYS A 41 -6.00 -16.84 13.44
C LYS A 41 -5.21 -15.91 14.39
N GLY A 42 -4.74 -14.76 13.89
CA GLY A 42 -3.95 -13.81 14.66
C GLY A 42 -2.48 -14.19 14.80
N ILE A 43 -1.96 -15.05 13.93
CA ILE A 43 -0.56 -15.49 13.89
C ILE A 43 0.14 -14.72 12.79
N SER A 44 1.19 -13.96 13.15
CA SER A 44 1.99 -13.22 12.18
C SER A 44 2.99 -14.15 11.48
N PRO A 45 3.23 -13.98 10.16
CA PRO A 45 4.27 -14.73 9.45
C PRO A 45 5.70 -14.27 9.73
N PHE A 46 5.88 -13.18 10.48
CA PHE A 46 7.17 -12.63 10.88
C PHE A 46 7.06 -11.98 12.26
N PHE A 47 8.20 -11.82 12.92
CA PHE A 47 8.25 -11.11 14.20
C PHE A 47 8.21 -9.59 13.98
N GLU A 48 7.32 -8.91 14.69
CA GLU A 48 7.26 -7.45 14.79
C GLU A 48 6.62 -7.09 16.14
N PRO A 49 7.24 -6.24 16.96
CA PRO A 49 6.67 -5.81 18.23
C PRO A 49 5.23 -5.33 18.09
N GLU A 50 4.37 -5.69 19.04
CA GLU A 50 2.93 -5.36 19.10
C GLU A 50 2.05 -5.90 17.95
N LEU A 51 2.60 -6.41 16.85
CA LEU A 51 1.82 -6.76 15.65
C LEU A 51 0.73 -7.79 15.96
N GLU A 52 1.08 -8.92 16.58
CA GLU A 52 0.06 -9.95 16.87
C GLU A 52 -1.03 -9.46 17.83
N LYS A 53 -0.69 -8.65 18.81
CA LYS A 53 -1.65 -8.07 19.74
C LYS A 53 -2.66 -7.19 19.00
N ILE A 54 -2.17 -6.32 18.12
CA ILE A 54 -3.02 -5.41 17.33
C ILE A 54 -3.85 -6.20 16.30
N LEU A 55 -3.24 -7.19 15.65
CA LEU A 55 -3.90 -8.08 14.69
C LEU A 55 -5.06 -8.84 15.35
N LYS A 56 -4.82 -9.51 16.48
CA LYS A 56 -5.85 -10.26 17.22
C LYS A 56 -7.03 -9.33 17.64
N ASN A 57 -6.72 -8.12 18.08
CA ASN A 57 -7.75 -7.14 18.43
C ASN A 57 -8.54 -6.65 17.20
N GLY A 58 -7.86 -6.47 16.06
CA GLY A 58 -8.50 -6.08 14.80
C GLY A 58 -9.46 -7.14 14.28
N LEU A 59 -9.04 -8.42 14.33
CA LEU A 59 -9.85 -9.56 13.88
C LEU A 59 -11.15 -9.73 14.67
N LYS A 60 -11.15 -9.36 15.95
CA LYS A 60 -12.37 -9.36 16.80
C LYS A 60 -13.34 -8.24 16.46
N LYS A 61 -12.92 -7.25 15.65
CA LYS A 61 -13.71 -6.04 15.34
C LYS A 61 -14.04 -5.94 13.84
N LYS A 62 -13.19 -5.26 13.09
CA LYS A 62 -13.47 -4.83 11.71
C LYS A 62 -12.38 -5.25 10.71
N LEU A 63 -11.51 -6.19 11.08
CA LEU A 63 -10.48 -6.70 10.19
C LEU A 63 -10.92 -8.05 9.61
N LYS A 64 -10.86 -8.15 8.28
CA LYS A 64 -11.03 -9.42 7.55
C LYS A 64 -9.77 -9.73 6.76
N ILE A 65 -9.30 -10.96 6.84
CA ILE A 65 -8.16 -11.45 6.04
C ILE A 65 -8.69 -12.52 5.07
N SER A 66 -8.30 -12.42 3.82
CA SER A 66 -8.78 -13.35 2.78
C SER A 66 -7.82 -13.42 1.59
N ASN A 67 -7.98 -14.44 0.77
CA ASN A 67 -7.40 -14.52 -0.57
C ASN A 67 -8.43 -14.21 -1.68
N ASP A 68 -9.65 -13.83 -1.31
CA ASP A 68 -10.72 -13.45 -2.25
C ASP A 68 -10.65 -11.96 -2.59
N PHE A 69 -10.21 -11.66 -3.80
CA PHE A 69 -10.12 -10.29 -4.33
C PHE A 69 -11.49 -9.62 -4.54
N SER A 70 -12.60 -10.37 -4.55
CA SER A 70 -13.92 -9.75 -4.67
C SER A 70 -14.25 -8.81 -3.50
N LEU A 71 -13.63 -9.03 -2.36
CA LEU A 71 -13.83 -8.23 -1.15
C LEU A 71 -13.36 -6.77 -1.29
N ILE A 72 -12.50 -6.47 -2.26
CA ILE A 72 -12.06 -5.08 -2.52
C ILE A 72 -13.00 -4.31 -3.46
N ASN A 73 -13.98 -4.96 -4.07
CA ASN A 73 -14.90 -4.32 -5.03
C ASN A 73 -15.67 -3.11 -4.45
N ASN A 74 -15.83 -3.03 -3.14
CA ASN A 74 -16.55 -1.96 -2.45
C ASN A 74 -15.65 -1.08 -1.57
N CYS A 75 -14.34 -1.17 -1.72
CA CYS A 75 -13.41 -0.33 -0.98
C CYS A 75 -13.40 1.12 -1.48
N ASN A 76 -13.24 2.05 -0.55
CA ASN A 76 -13.04 3.48 -0.83
C ASN A 76 -11.57 3.79 -1.10
N PHE A 77 -10.68 3.09 -0.39
CA PHE A 77 -9.23 3.15 -0.53
C PHE A 77 -8.67 1.76 -0.71
N LEU A 78 -7.68 1.65 -1.59
CA LEU A 78 -6.93 0.42 -1.84
C LEU A 78 -5.44 0.72 -1.70
N PHE A 79 -4.75 -0.03 -0.87
CA PHE A 79 -3.30 0.04 -0.74
C PHE A 79 -2.67 -1.18 -1.42
N VAL A 80 -1.71 -0.94 -2.28
CA VAL A 80 -0.90 -1.97 -2.94
C VAL A 80 0.44 -2.02 -2.23
N THR A 81 0.72 -3.16 -1.60
CA THR A 81 1.88 -3.38 -0.73
C THR A 81 2.57 -4.71 -1.07
N VAL A 82 2.46 -5.13 -2.33
CA VAL A 82 3.09 -6.34 -2.82
C VAL A 82 4.60 -6.15 -2.98
N GLY A 83 5.35 -7.23 -2.84
CA GLY A 83 6.80 -7.20 -3.02
C GLY A 83 7.21 -6.88 -4.46
N THR A 84 8.38 -6.26 -4.60
CA THR A 84 9.05 -5.96 -5.86
C THR A 84 10.51 -6.44 -5.73
N PRO A 85 10.77 -7.76 -5.83
CA PRO A 85 12.09 -8.32 -5.62
C PRO A 85 13.07 -7.88 -6.71
N GLN A 86 14.35 -8.16 -6.48
CA GLN A 86 15.41 -7.90 -7.42
C GLN A 86 15.61 -9.10 -8.36
N ASN A 87 15.79 -8.85 -9.64
CA ASN A 87 16.27 -9.84 -10.61
C ASN A 87 17.75 -10.13 -10.43
N THR A 88 18.24 -11.21 -11.03
CA THR A 88 19.66 -11.60 -11.00
C THR A 88 20.61 -10.54 -11.57
N ASN A 89 20.13 -9.70 -12.49
CA ASN A 89 20.90 -8.60 -13.09
C ASN A 89 20.81 -7.29 -12.29
N GLY A 90 20.25 -7.31 -11.08
CA GLY A 90 20.10 -6.12 -10.23
C GLY A 90 18.87 -5.24 -10.55
N SER A 91 18.15 -5.47 -11.65
CA SER A 91 16.94 -4.73 -11.95
C SER A 91 15.76 -5.15 -11.05
N ILE A 92 14.79 -4.26 -10.89
CA ILE A 92 13.59 -4.58 -10.12
C ILE A 92 12.65 -5.50 -10.92
N ASP A 93 12.14 -6.56 -10.29
CA ASP A 93 11.11 -7.41 -10.87
C ASP A 93 9.72 -6.83 -10.59
N LEU A 94 9.05 -6.40 -11.64
CA LEU A 94 7.70 -5.85 -11.61
C LEU A 94 6.61 -6.88 -11.89
N SER A 95 6.93 -8.17 -12.03
CA SER A 95 5.97 -9.21 -12.38
C SER A 95 4.83 -9.34 -11.37
N ILE A 96 5.17 -9.34 -10.08
CA ILE A 96 4.21 -9.47 -8.97
C ILE A 96 3.27 -8.26 -8.94
N ILE A 97 3.82 -7.06 -9.01
CA ILE A 97 2.99 -5.84 -8.98
C ILE A 97 2.10 -5.74 -10.21
N LYS A 98 2.59 -6.09 -11.41
CA LYS A 98 1.78 -6.14 -12.64
C LYS A 98 0.59 -7.08 -12.49
N LYS A 99 0.79 -8.29 -11.92
CA LYS A 99 -0.28 -9.24 -11.63
C LYS A 99 -1.30 -8.66 -10.64
N ALA A 100 -0.83 -8.12 -9.51
CA ALA A 100 -1.70 -7.52 -8.49
C ALA A 100 -2.54 -6.37 -9.08
N ILE A 101 -1.91 -5.47 -9.82
CA ILE A 101 -2.57 -4.34 -10.48
C ILE A 101 -3.59 -4.81 -11.54
N SER A 102 -3.29 -5.87 -12.30
CA SER A 102 -4.24 -6.48 -13.24
C SER A 102 -5.50 -6.97 -12.53
N THR A 103 -5.34 -7.73 -11.43
CA THR A 103 -6.46 -8.25 -10.63
C THR A 103 -7.26 -7.12 -9.97
N ILE A 104 -6.59 -6.08 -9.45
CA ILE A 104 -7.25 -4.89 -8.93
C ILE A 104 -8.06 -4.19 -10.05
N GLY A 105 -7.49 -4.06 -11.24
CA GLY A 105 -8.18 -3.47 -12.40
C GLY A 105 -9.46 -4.23 -12.75
N GLU A 106 -9.45 -5.55 -12.75
CA GLU A 106 -10.63 -6.38 -12.96
C GLU A 106 -11.69 -6.19 -11.87
N SER A 107 -11.26 -6.09 -10.60
CA SER A 107 -12.13 -5.78 -9.48
C SER A 107 -12.76 -4.39 -9.59
N LEU A 108 -12.03 -3.42 -10.13
CA LEU A 108 -12.54 -2.06 -10.34
C LEU A 108 -13.72 -2.00 -11.31
N LYS A 109 -13.85 -2.91 -12.28
CA LYS A 109 -15.03 -2.96 -13.18
C LYS A 109 -16.32 -2.99 -12.38
N LYS A 110 -16.35 -3.79 -11.31
CA LYS A 110 -17.51 -4.00 -10.43
C LYS A 110 -17.62 -2.94 -9.32
N ASN A 111 -16.61 -2.12 -9.11
CA ASN A 111 -16.63 -1.10 -8.06
C ASN A 111 -17.46 0.12 -8.51
N LYS A 112 -18.58 0.37 -7.84
CA LYS A 112 -19.44 1.54 -8.07
C LYS A 112 -18.94 2.81 -7.38
N LYS A 113 -18.00 2.69 -6.44
CA LYS A 113 -17.35 3.81 -5.79
C LYS A 113 -16.20 4.29 -6.68
N LYS A 114 -15.76 5.52 -6.46
CA LYS A 114 -14.56 6.07 -7.10
C LYS A 114 -13.38 5.92 -6.14
N PRO A 115 -12.73 4.73 -6.07
CA PRO A 115 -11.70 4.47 -5.08
C PRO A 115 -10.43 5.26 -5.36
N ILE A 116 -9.60 5.42 -4.32
CA ILE A 116 -8.22 5.86 -4.48
C ILE A 116 -7.32 4.65 -4.27
N ILE A 117 -6.42 4.43 -5.23
CA ILE A 117 -5.42 3.37 -5.20
C ILE A 117 -4.09 4.00 -4.81
N PHE A 118 -3.57 3.61 -3.66
CA PHE A 118 -2.25 3.98 -3.19
C PHE A 118 -1.27 2.85 -3.48
N VAL A 119 -0.22 3.13 -4.23
CA VAL A 119 0.87 2.19 -4.44
C VAL A 119 1.98 2.52 -3.45
N LYS A 120 2.17 1.64 -2.47
CA LYS A 120 3.23 1.74 -1.46
C LYS A 120 4.45 0.91 -1.82
N SER A 121 4.31 -0.08 -2.70
CA SER A 121 5.43 -0.88 -3.21
C SER A 121 6.49 0.03 -3.82
N THR A 122 7.76 -0.25 -3.51
CA THR A 122 8.89 0.48 -4.10
C THR A 122 9.00 0.14 -5.58
N VAL A 123 8.96 1.15 -6.44
CA VAL A 123 9.07 1.00 -7.89
C VAL A 123 9.96 2.08 -8.47
N THR A 124 10.61 1.80 -9.60
CA THR A 124 11.47 2.77 -10.28
C THR A 124 10.68 3.97 -10.81
N PRO A 125 11.28 5.17 -10.84
CA PRO A 125 10.63 6.37 -11.37
C PRO A 125 10.05 6.17 -12.77
N GLY A 126 8.80 6.60 -12.94
CA GLY A 126 8.03 6.42 -14.18
C GLY A 126 7.18 5.14 -14.23
N THR A 127 7.33 4.20 -13.30
CA THR A 127 6.55 2.94 -13.27
C THR A 127 5.06 3.20 -13.11
N MET A 128 4.67 4.14 -12.24
CA MET A 128 3.27 4.50 -12.05
C MET A 128 2.60 4.91 -13.35
N LYS A 129 3.24 5.80 -14.11
CA LYS A 129 2.70 6.36 -15.34
C LYS A 129 2.80 5.42 -16.53
N LYS A 130 3.95 4.73 -16.70
CA LYS A 130 4.23 3.93 -17.90
C LYS A 130 3.69 2.51 -17.80
N ILE A 131 3.48 1.97 -16.60
CA ILE A 131 3.13 0.57 -16.38
C ILE A 131 1.81 0.42 -15.61
N ILE A 132 1.73 0.97 -14.39
CA ILE A 132 0.60 0.73 -13.48
C ILE A 132 -0.68 1.38 -14.01
N LEU A 133 -0.62 2.64 -14.40
CA LEU A 133 -1.77 3.37 -14.91
C LEU A 133 -2.38 2.72 -16.16
N PRO A 134 -1.62 2.38 -17.22
CA PRO A 134 -2.17 1.71 -18.41
C PRO A 134 -2.81 0.36 -18.10
N ILE A 135 -2.23 -0.45 -17.20
CA ILE A 135 -2.81 -1.74 -16.80
C ILE A 135 -4.15 -1.52 -16.10
N LEU A 136 -4.22 -0.59 -15.14
CA LEU A 136 -5.47 -0.29 -14.42
C LEU A 136 -6.57 0.18 -15.37
N GLU A 137 -6.28 1.13 -16.26
CA GLU A 137 -7.26 1.64 -17.21
C GLU A 137 -7.75 0.54 -18.18
N LYS A 138 -6.82 -0.22 -18.75
CA LYS A 138 -7.15 -1.34 -19.67
C LYS A 138 -7.99 -2.41 -18.97
N LYS A 139 -7.59 -2.85 -17.78
CA LYS A 139 -8.26 -3.93 -17.07
C LYS A 139 -9.59 -3.52 -16.45
N SER A 140 -9.73 -2.29 -16.02
CA SER A 140 -10.96 -1.78 -15.41
C SER A 140 -11.97 -1.24 -16.43
N ASN A 141 -11.53 -0.89 -17.62
CA ASN A 141 -12.29 -0.09 -18.59
C ASN A 141 -12.76 1.25 -18.00
N LYS A 142 -11.94 1.85 -17.16
CA LYS A 142 -12.19 3.11 -16.43
C LYS A 142 -11.00 4.05 -16.59
N LYS A 143 -11.22 5.35 -16.31
CA LYS A 143 -10.20 6.39 -16.45
C LYS A 143 -9.77 6.97 -15.10
N ALA A 144 -8.46 7.04 -14.91
CA ALA A 144 -7.89 7.75 -13.77
C ALA A 144 -8.29 9.23 -13.79
N GLY A 145 -8.50 9.81 -12.61
CA GLY A 145 -8.98 11.20 -12.47
C GLY A 145 -10.49 11.35 -12.62
N LYS A 146 -11.18 10.45 -13.31
CA LYS A 146 -12.64 10.42 -13.48
C LYS A 146 -13.30 9.36 -12.59
N ASP A 147 -12.85 8.12 -12.71
CA ASP A 147 -13.47 6.95 -12.11
C ASP A 147 -12.70 6.40 -10.92
N PHE A 148 -11.40 6.65 -10.84
CA PHE A 148 -10.55 6.31 -9.71
C PHE A 148 -9.38 7.30 -9.60
N GLY A 149 -8.78 7.38 -8.40
CA GLY A 149 -7.51 8.06 -8.16
C GLY A 149 -6.36 7.06 -8.13
N LEU A 150 -5.20 7.44 -8.65
CA LEU A 150 -3.96 6.67 -8.56
C LEU A 150 -2.89 7.53 -7.92
N ILE A 151 -2.29 7.05 -6.83
CA ILE A 151 -1.34 7.82 -6.02
C ILE A 151 -0.14 6.95 -5.66
N SER A 152 1.06 7.41 -5.93
CA SER A 152 2.29 6.87 -5.37
C SER A 152 2.38 7.32 -3.91
N ASN A 153 2.49 6.36 -2.99
CA ASN A 153 2.59 6.62 -1.57
C ASN A 153 3.65 5.71 -0.94
N PRO A 154 4.92 6.01 -1.18
CA PRO A 154 6.04 5.20 -0.66
C PRO A 154 5.99 5.11 0.88
N GLU A 155 6.57 4.05 1.40
CA GLU A 155 6.74 3.80 2.83
C GLU A 155 8.19 4.08 3.24
N PHE A 156 8.41 4.33 4.53
CA PHE A 156 9.73 4.57 5.13
C PHE A 156 9.86 3.78 6.44
N LEU A 157 9.35 2.53 6.42
CA LEU A 157 9.36 1.65 7.59
C LEU A 157 10.75 1.05 7.80
N GLN A 158 11.10 0.82 9.05
CA GLN A 158 12.28 0.06 9.43
C GLN A 158 11.85 -1.28 10.04
N GLU A 159 12.68 -2.31 9.85
CA GLU A 159 12.46 -3.60 10.52
C GLU A 159 12.54 -3.41 12.04
N SER A 160 11.72 -4.16 12.76
CA SER A 160 11.54 -4.07 14.23
C SER A 160 10.85 -2.79 14.74
N SER A 161 10.43 -1.88 13.85
CA SER A 161 9.66 -0.68 14.22
C SER A 161 8.46 -0.39 13.29
N ALA A 162 8.10 -1.33 12.42
CA ALA A 162 7.07 -1.12 11.41
C ALA A 162 5.71 -0.71 11.98
N ILE A 163 5.31 -1.25 13.12
CA ILE A 163 4.05 -0.85 13.78
C ILE A 163 4.15 0.58 14.28
N LYS A 164 5.26 0.96 14.91
CA LYS A 164 5.51 2.33 15.39
C LYS A 164 5.54 3.31 14.21
N ASP A 165 6.32 2.99 13.18
CA ASP A 165 6.48 3.84 11.98
C ASP A 165 5.18 3.96 11.19
N THR A 166 4.35 2.89 11.15
CA THR A 166 3.01 2.96 10.55
C THR A 166 2.04 3.79 11.37
N LYS A 167 2.13 3.79 12.71
CA LYS A 167 1.31 4.63 13.59
C LYS A 167 1.73 6.10 13.54
N PHE A 168 3.04 6.35 13.51
CA PHE A 168 3.68 7.66 13.63
C PHE A 168 4.77 7.83 12.57
N PRO A 169 4.41 7.88 11.27
CA PRO A 169 5.40 8.11 10.22
C PRO A 169 6.01 9.50 10.37
N HIS A 170 7.29 9.66 10.05
CA HIS A 170 7.94 10.97 10.06
C HIS A 170 7.48 11.87 8.92
N VAL A 171 6.99 11.30 7.82
CA VAL A 171 6.45 12.01 6.65
C VAL A 171 5.48 11.13 5.89
N VAL A 172 4.50 11.74 5.24
CA VAL A 172 3.64 11.08 4.24
C VAL A 172 3.91 11.73 2.88
N VAL A 173 4.30 10.93 1.90
CA VAL A 173 4.49 11.40 0.52
C VAL A 173 3.32 10.93 -0.34
N LEU A 174 2.69 11.86 -1.07
CA LEU A 174 1.57 11.60 -1.96
C LEU A 174 1.92 12.14 -3.36
N GLY A 175 2.21 11.22 -4.28
CA GLY A 175 2.54 11.54 -5.67
C GLY A 175 1.37 11.26 -6.60
N GLY A 176 0.89 12.27 -7.33
CA GLY A 176 -0.20 12.10 -8.28
C GLY A 176 -0.58 13.38 -9.01
N TYR A 177 -1.43 13.24 -10.04
CA TYR A 177 -1.84 14.35 -10.89
C TYR A 177 -3.32 14.74 -10.73
N GLN A 178 -4.14 13.86 -10.12
CA GLN A 178 -5.59 14.03 -10.08
C GLN A 178 -6.02 14.87 -8.86
N THR A 179 -6.12 16.17 -9.03
CA THR A 179 -6.35 17.17 -7.95
C THR A 179 -7.48 16.79 -6.98
N LYS A 180 -8.63 16.33 -7.50
CA LYS A 180 -9.77 15.92 -6.66
C LYS A 180 -9.45 14.73 -5.74
N PHE A 181 -8.74 13.73 -6.27
CA PHE A 181 -8.34 12.55 -5.52
C PHE A 181 -7.19 12.85 -4.57
N MET A 182 -6.26 13.73 -4.97
CA MET A 182 -5.18 14.21 -4.10
C MET A 182 -5.72 14.94 -2.86
N LYS A 183 -6.73 15.81 -3.03
CA LYS A 183 -7.40 16.47 -1.88
C LYS A 183 -8.00 15.46 -0.92
N LYS A 184 -8.73 14.44 -1.44
CA LYS A 184 -9.31 13.36 -0.60
C LYS A 184 -8.22 12.54 0.10
N ALA A 185 -7.14 12.21 -0.59
CA ALA A 185 -6.01 11.49 -0.02
C ALA A 185 -5.36 12.30 1.11
N LYS A 186 -5.09 13.59 0.88
CA LYS A 186 -4.56 14.49 1.92
C LYS A 186 -5.45 14.49 3.16
N MET A 187 -6.75 14.70 3.00
CA MET A 187 -7.70 14.68 4.11
C MET A 187 -7.73 13.35 4.87
N PHE A 188 -7.62 12.22 4.14
CA PHE A 188 -7.52 10.91 4.76
C PHE A 188 -6.28 10.77 5.64
N PHE A 189 -5.09 11.16 5.10
CA PHE A 189 -3.85 11.05 5.85
C PHE A 189 -3.75 12.06 7.00
N MET A 190 -4.30 13.27 6.85
CA MET A 190 -4.41 14.23 7.97
C MET A 190 -5.23 13.65 9.14
N LYS A 191 -6.30 12.89 8.84
CA LYS A 191 -7.11 12.20 9.87
C LYS A 191 -6.39 10.98 10.44
N LEU A 192 -5.68 10.24 9.59
CA LEU A 192 -4.96 9.03 9.99
C LEU A 192 -3.74 9.34 10.86
N HIS A 193 -3.03 10.41 10.50
CA HIS A 193 -1.78 10.86 11.12
C HIS A 193 -1.83 12.37 11.38
N PRO A 194 -2.53 12.82 12.44
CA PRO A 194 -2.53 14.23 12.83
C PRO A 194 -1.11 14.73 13.08
N ASN A 195 -0.79 15.94 12.63
CA ASN A 195 0.49 16.62 12.85
C ASN A 195 1.70 16.04 12.08
N ILE A 196 1.49 15.08 11.19
CA ILE A 196 2.58 14.56 10.35
C ILE A 196 2.67 15.38 9.06
N PRO A 197 3.88 15.81 8.64
CA PRO A 197 4.08 16.50 7.36
C PRO A 197 3.59 15.66 6.17
N ILE A 198 2.85 16.30 5.25
CA ILE A 198 2.37 15.65 4.03
C ILE A 198 2.96 16.38 2.84
N ILE A 199 3.83 15.71 2.11
CA ILE A 199 4.42 16.18 0.86
C ILE A 199 3.52 15.78 -0.31
N ILE A 200 3.06 16.76 -1.08
CA ILE A 200 2.27 16.53 -2.30
C ILE A 200 3.17 16.81 -3.51
N THR A 201 3.24 15.85 -4.41
CA THR A 201 4.08 15.94 -5.60
C THR A 201 3.48 15.14 -6.78
N ASN A 202 4.22 14.96 -7.87
CA ASN A 202 3.87 14.07 -8.96
C ASN A 202 4.32 12.61 -8.68
N HIS A 203 3.93 11.67 -9.56
CA HIS A 203 4.25 10.24 -9.38
C HIS A 203 5.76 10.03 -9.40
N GLU A 204 6.44 10.56 -10.41
CA GLU A 204 7.87 10.34 -10.64
C GLU A 204 8.73 10.86 -9.49
N THR A 205 8.38 12.03 -8.95
CA THR A 205 9.08 12.59 -7.78
C THR A 205 8.86 11.74 -6.53
N ALA A 206 7.63 11.26 -6.30
CA ALA A 206 7.36 10.39 -5.14
C ALA A 206 8.12 9.06 -5.23
N GLU A 207 8.19 8.46 -6.43
CA GLU A 207 8.98 7.26 -6.70
C GLU A 207 10.46 7.53 -6.45
N MET A 208 10.99 8.66 -6.95
CA MET A 208 12.39 9.05 -6.77
C MET A 208 12.75 9.32 -5.31
N ILE A 209 11.88 9.96 -4.52
CA ILE A 209 12.11 10.20 -3.09
C ILE A 209 12.44 8.89 -2.36
N LYS A 210 11.68 7.81 -2.65
CA LYS A 210 11.94 6.50 -2.03
C LYS A 210 13.30 5.93 -2.43
N TYR A 211 13.63 5.98 -3.72
CA TYR A 211 14.93 5.48 -4.22
C TYR A 211 16.10 6.29 -3.67
N ALA A 212 16.02 7.61 -3.71
CA ALA A 212 17.06 8.49 -3.19
C ALA A 212 17.30 8.25 -1.69
N ASN A 213 16.22 8.15 -0.91
CA ASN A 213 16.32 7.86 0.52
C ASN A 213 17.01 6.52 0.80
N ASN A 214 16.57 5.45 0.12
CA ASN A 214 17.15 4.12 0.32
C ASN A 214 18.61 4.05 -0.13
N SER A 215 18.95 4.65 -1.27
CA SER A 215 20.32 4.68 -1.79
C SER A 215 21.24 5.47 -0.86
N PHE A 216 20.77 6.62 -0.36
CA PHE A 216 21.53 7.43 0.60
C PHE A 216 21.81 6.65 1.90
N LEU A 217 20.80 5.98 2.46
CA LEU A 217 20.97 5.16 3.66
C LEU A 217 21.95 4.00 3.44
N ALA A 218 21.83 3.28 2.32
CA ALA A 218 22.74 2.20 1.97
C ALA A 218 24.18 2.70 1.81
N THR A 219 24.39 3.81 1.11
CA THR A 219 25.70 4.44 0.94
C THR A 219 26.29 4.87 2.29
N LYS A 220 25.47 5.51 3.15
CA LYS A 220 25.92 5.94 4.47
C LYS A 220 26.37 4.76 5.34
N ILE A 221 25.60 3.67 5.36
CA ILE A 221 25.95 2.46 6.12
C ILE A 221 27.25 1.84 5.57
N SER A 222 27.35 1.70 4.25
CA SER A 222 28.53 1.15 3.60
C SER A 222 29.79 2.00 3.81
N PHE A 223 29.64 3.32 3.88
CA PHE A 223 30.76 4.25 4.13
C PHE A 223 31.26 4.19 5.58
N ILE A 224 30.38 3.95 6.55
CA ILE A 224 30.74 3.89 7.97
C ILE A 224 31.36 2.54 8.35
N ASN A 225 31.00 1.45 7.67
CA ASN A 225 31.56 0.10 7.90
C ASN A 225 32.91 -0.08 7.18
#